data_03c75ff11cadbd0da8d71302c14a0862
#
_entry.id   03c75ff11cadbd0da8d71302c14a0862
#
_cell.length_a   1.000
_cell.length_b   1.000
_cell.length_c   1.000
_cell.angle_alpha   90.00
_cell.angle_beta   90.00
_cell.angle_gamma   90.00
#
_symmetry.space_group_name_H-M   'P 1'
#
loop_
_entity.id
_entity.type
_entity.pdbx_description
1 polymer ?
#
loop_
_entity_poly.entity_id
_entity_poly.type
_entity_poly.pdbx_seq_one_letter_code
_entity_poly.pdbx_strand_id
1 'polypeptide(L)'
;METDQSVKGISDSGEPIFLTRKEGASDKFLLYVNDSKEIDGQSIAVIRQDYLFKDGVAHVVGQLPLYIKKVKETDPIPDDVDHSQAPTYNLPVTEDANVYHGAANTNYNGSNRLNYLCNRASRYRYTFFKFALSEVDFIDNLFSAKLCFNVKRIVGSFIPSCAVYATSNEWTEKTLTYNNRPEFGLEVSIFDLSTAWNETDITQYIQNAYNNSETEVSFGLKVLNGEAISTSQVEIYPRETSSTNLNNSPNAAYIKLQGAMYSELQLYHNQQIKVSAGSIITLTKVHLQMSAGPNAQYTYNDNNIIFIIEHLPANGTLVRNGLPMTKSARFTQAELAAGIVKYIHNGQGTTDTFILKVQDYTGGVYTERIPMQITIQ
;
A
#
# COMPACT_ATOMS: atom_id res chain seq x y z
N MET A 1 -44.12 -10.44 4.39
CA MET A 1 -42.79 -11.13 4.27
C MET A 1 -41.80 -10.09 3.78
N GLU A 2 -41.09 -9.49 4.71
CA GLU A 2 -40.07 -8.49 4.40
C GLU A 2 -38.73 -9.22 4.20
N THR A 3 -38.30 -9.32 2.96
CA THR A 3 -37.19 -10.18 2.57
C THR A 3 -35.90 -9.47 2.28
N ASP A 4 -35.82 -8.13 2.29
CA ASP A 4 -34.60 -7.39 2.00
C ASP A 4 -34.27 -6.42 3.15
N GLN A 5 -33.46 -6.86 4.11
CA GLN A 5 -32.85 -5.97 5.11
C GLN A 5 -31.44 -5.60 4.69
N SER A 6 -31.22 -4.32 4.46
CA SER A 6 -29.88 -3.77 4.22
C SER A 6 -29.34 -3.16 5.51
N VAL A 7 -28.13 -3.51 5.87
CA VAL A 7 -27.40 -2.90 6.99
C VAL A 7 -26.23 -2.09 6.42
N LYS A 8 -26.12 -0.84 6.85
CA LYS A 8 -25.01 0.04 6.46
C LYS A 8 -23.85 -0.17 7.43
N GLY A 9 -22.70 -0.58 6.92
CA GLY A 9 -21.42 -0.59 7.61
C GLY A 9 -20.48 0.51 7.07
N ILE A 10 -19.33 0.68 7.69
CA ILE A 10 -18.27 1.56 7.23
C ILE A 10 -17.01 0.70 7.10
N SER A 11 -16.34 0.76 5.95
CA SER A 11 -15.05 0.10 5.73
C SER A 11 -13.93 0.82 6.49
N ASP A 12 -12.78 0.20 6.66
CA ASP A 12 -11.58 0.83 7.23
C ASP A 12 -11.09 2.04 6.41
N SER A 13 -11.49 2.12 5.14
CA SER A 13 -11.25 3.28 4.28
C SER A 13 -12.28 4.41 4.45
N GLY A 14 -13.29 4.23 5.32
CA GLY A 14 -14.37 5.20 5.54
C GLY A 14 -15.49 5.15 4.50
N GLU A 15 -15.41 4.26 3.52
CA GLU A 15 -16.47 4.08 2.51
C GLU A 15 -17.66 3.32 3.08
N PRO A 16 -18.89 3.72 2.75
CA PRO A 16 -20.08 3.00 3.19
C PRO A 16 -20.14 1.61 2.53
N ILE A 17 -20.29 0.59 3.35
CA ILE A 17 -20.57 -0.78 2.89
C ILE A 17 -22.03 -1.07 3.14
N PHE A 18 -22.78 -1.43 2.10
CA PHE A 18 -24.15 -1.90 2.23
C PHE A 18 -24.15 -3.42 2.16
N LEU A 19 -24.65 -4.05 3.22
CA LEU A 19 -24.82 -5.49 3.30
C LEU A 19 -26.30 -5.80 3.12
N THR A 20 -26.65 -6.47 2.04
CA THR A 20 -28.02 -6.88 1.75
C THR A 20 -28.15 -8.39 1.92
N ARG A 21 -29.04 -8.82 2.79
CA ARG A 21 -29.37 -10.23 3.00
C ARG A 21 -30.47 -10.65 2.04
N LYS A 22 -30.25 -11.71 1.26
CA LYS A 22 -31.26 -12.34 0.43
C LYS A 22 -31.45 -13.81 0.79
N GLU A 23 -32.68 -14.27 0.76
CA GLU A 23 -32.99 -15.67 0.94
C GLU A 23 -32.59 -16.45 -0.32
N GLY A 24 -31.69 -17.41 -0.17
CA GLY A 24 -31.27 -18.30 -1.25
C GLY A 24 -32.05 -19.59 -1.28
N ALA A 25 -32.10 -20.28 -2.41
CA ALA A 25 -32.67 -21.62 -2.49
C ALA A 25 -31.88 -22.55 -1.54
N SER A 26 -32.59 -23.26 -0.65
CA SER A 26 -32.05 -24.18 0.37
C SER A 26 -31.47 -23.55 1.64
N ASP A 27 -32.25 -22.79 2.41
CA ASP A 27 -31.94 -22.32 3.78
C ASP A 27 -30.58 -21.61 3.96
N LYS A 28 -29.97 -21.13 2.86
CA LYS A 28 -28.75 -20.35 2.86
C LYS A 28 -29.04 -18.90 2.57
N PHE A 29 -28.51 -18.02 3.43
CA PHE A 29 -28.59 -16.59 3.20
C PHE A 29 -27.39 -16.16 2.36
N LEU A 30 -27.64 -15.33 1.35
CA LEU A 30 -26.61 -14.68 0.57
C LEU A 30 -26.45 -13.23 1.06
N LEU A 31 -25.24 -12.82 1.36
CA LEU A 31 -24.90 -11.47 1.74
C LEU A 31 -24.28 -10.76 0.54
N TYR A 32 -24.81 -9.61 0.18
CA TYR A 32 -24.30 -8.78 -0.91
C TYR A 32 -23.62 -7.55 -0.32
N VAL A 33 -22.48 -7.18 -0.87
CA VAL A 33 -21.73 -5.98 -0.48
C VAL A 33 -21.96 -4.90 -1.53
N ASN A 34 -22.38 -3.71 -1.06
CA ASN A 34 -22.80 -2.57 -1.89
C ASN A 34 -24.10 -2.80 -2.69
N ASP A 35 -24.85 -1.73 -2.91
CA ASP A 35 -26.17 -1.70 -3.56
C ASP A 35 -26.14 -2.12 -5.04
N SER A 36 -24.98 -2.27 -5.64
CA SER A 36 -24.84 -2.91 -6.94
C SER A 36 -24.83 -4.42 -6.75
N LYS A 37 -25.83 -5.08 -7.26
CA LYS A 37 -25.98 -6.53 -7.25
C LYS A 37 -24.81 -7.27 -7.89
N GLU A 38 -23.88 -6.55 -8.49
CA GLU A 38 -22.78 -7.07 -9.29
C GLU A 38 -21.56 -6.12 -9.19
N ILE A 39 -20.41 -6.66 -8.85
CA ILE A 39 -19.11 -6.02 -9.12
C ILE A 39 -18.57 -6.72 -10.36
N ASP A 40 -18.39 -6.01 -11.46
CA ASP A 40 -17.97 -6.53 -12.77
C ASP A 40 -18.85 -7.70 -13.29
N GLY A 41 -20.16 -7.68 -13.06
CA GLY A 41 -21.07 -8.74 -13.50
C GLY A 41 -20.98 -10.03 -12.71
N GLN A 42 -20.29 -10.04 -11.57
CA GLN A 42 -20.20 -11.22 -10.70
C GLN A 42 -20.80 -10.96 -9.33
N SER A 43 -21.70 -11.86 -8.91
CA SER A 43 -22.25 -11.85 -7.57
C SER A 43 -21.22 -12.36 -6.57
N ILE A 44 -20.96 -11.59 -5.52
CA ILE A 44 -20.08 -12.01 -4.43
C ILE A 44 -20.91 -12.77 -3.40
N ALA A 45 -20.70 -14.09 -3.31
CA ALA A 45 -21.30 -14.92 -2.27
C ALA A 45 -20.40 -14.97 -1.03
N VAL A 46 -20.94 -14.59 0.13
CA VAL A 46 -20.26 -14.79 1.41
C VAL A 46 -20.43 -16.24 1.83
N ILE A 47 -19.33 -16.99 1.87
CA ILE A 47 -19.35 -18.46 2.00
C ILE A 47 -19.45 -18.94 3.46
N ARG A 48 -19.29 -18.06 4.48
CA ARG A 48 -19.40 -18.43 5.89
C ARG A 48 -20.09 -17.36 6.73
N GLN A 49 -21.10 -17.79 7.49
CA GLN A 49 -21.64 -17.07 8.65
C GLN A 49 -20.94 -17.58 9.90
N ASP A 50 -20.23 -16.72 10.59
CA ASP A 50 -19.77 -17.01 11.95
C ASP A 50 -20.35 -15.98 12.92
N TYR A 51 -21.30 -16.46 13.73
CA TYR A 51 -21.78 -15.95 15.01
C TYR A 51 -22.54 -14.61 15.06
N LEU A 52 -23.80 -14.74 15.43
CA LEU A 52 -24.61 -13.69 16.02
C LEU A 52 -24.22 -13.56 17.51
N PHE A 53 -23.72 -12.40 17.90
CA PHE A 53 -23.55 -12.06 19.32
C PHE A 53 -24.85 -11.48 19.87
N LYS A 54 -25.00 -11.55 21.20
CA LYS A 54 -26.20 -11.22 21.96
C LYS A 54 -26.68 -9.77 21.83
N ASP A 55 -25.86 -8.91 21.24
CA ASP A 55 -26.06 -7.47 20.99
C ASP A 55 -26.31 -7.13 19.52
N GLY A 56 -26.47 -8.12 18.66
CA GLY A 56 -26.85 -7.92 17.25
C GLY A 56 -25.72 -7.52 16.29
N VAL A 57 -24.46 -7.60 16.71
CA VAL A 57 -23.30 -7.32 15.84
C VAL A 57 -22.91 -8.59 15.08
N ALA A 58 -22.99 -8.57 13.76
CA ALA A 58 -22.50 -9.65 12.90
C ALA A 58 -21.02 -9.44 12.60
N HIS A 59 -20.15 -10.31 13.11
CA HIS A 59 -18.75 -10.37 12.67
C HIS A 59 -18.65 -11.33 11.49
N VAL A 60 -18.29 -10.82 10.33
CA VAL A 60 -17.91 -11.64 9.16
C VAL A 60 -16.45 -11.96 9.30
N VAL A 61 -16.10 -13.14 9.83
CA VAL A 61 -14.72 -13.64 9.89
C VAL A 61 -14.58 -14.69 8.81
N GLY A 62 -14.08 -14.32 7.68
CA GLY A 62 -13.71 -15.21 6.60
C GLY A 62 -12.94 -14.40 5.58
N GLN A 63 -11.89 -14.97 4.99
CA GLN A 63 -11.22 -14.34 3.86
C GLN A 63 -12.26 -14.01 2.80
N LEU A 64 -12.75 -12.78 2.87
CA LEU A 64 -13.19 -12.12 1.67
C LEU A 64 -11.90 -11.91 0.88
N PRO A 65 -11.79 -12.40 -0.34
CA PRO A 65 -11.04 -11.69 -1.32
C PRO A 65 -11.87 -10.42 -1.55
N LEU A 66 -11.74 -9.46 -0.64
CA LEU A 66 -12.09 -8.08 -0.92
C LEU A 66 -11.10 -7.61 -1.97
N TYR A 67 -11.23 -8.13 -3.17
CA TYR A 67 -11.01 -7.36 -4.35
C TYR A 67 -12.15 -6.33 -4.35
N ILE A 68 -12.08 -5.37 -3.43
CA ILE A 68 -12.60 -4.06 -3.72
C ILE A 68 -11.69 -3.63 -4.87
N LYS A 69 -12.12 -3.91 -6.11
CA LYS A 69 -11.72 -3.03 -7.19
C LYS A 69 -12.07 -1.68 -6.61
N LYS A 70 -11.06 -0.92 -6.12
CA LYS A 70 -11.22 0.51 -5.94
C LYS A 70 -12.00 0.90 -7.16
N VAL A 71 -13.28 1.30 -7.01
CA VAL A 71 -13.92 2.12 -8.03
C VAL A 71 -12.79 3.11 -8.28
N LYS A 72 -12.19 3.02 -9.45
CA LYS A 72 -11.17 3.98 -9.83
C LYS A 72 -11.86 5.31 -9.55
N GLU A 73 -11.63 5.86 -8.35
CA GLU A 73 -11.75 7.27 -8.20
C GLU A 73 -10.93 7.68 -9.37
N THR A 74 -11.54 8.26 -10.41
CA THR A 74 -10.87 8.56 -11.67
C THR A 74 -9.63 9.30 -11.24
N ASP A 75 -8.55 8.53 -11.14
CA ASP A 75 -7.28 9.07 -10.65
C ASP A 75 -6.96 10.13 -11.70
N PRO A 76 -7.01 11.41 -11.37
CA PRO A 76 -6.78 12.45 -12.35
C PRO A 76 -5.36 12.40 -12.92
N ILE A 77 -4.50 11.51 -12.36
CA ILE A 77 -3.16 11.26 -12.86
C ILE A 77 -3.26 10.21 -13.97
N PRO A 78 -2.85 10.51 -15.21
CA PRO A 78 -2.76 9.53 -16.28
C PRO A 78 -1.89 8.34 -15.86
N ASP A 79 -2.31 7.13 -16.20
CA ASP A 79 -1.55 5.90 -15.94
C ASP A 79 -0.22 5.81 -16.74
N ASP A 80 -0.01 6.70 -17.72
CA ASP A 80 1.08 6.71 -18.69
C ASP A 80 2.10 7.86 -18.51
N VAL A 81 2.17 8.44 -17.30
CA VAL A 81 3.14 9.51 -17.02
C VAL A 81 4.57 8.98 -17.15
N ASP A 82 5.38 9.63 -17.97
CA ASP A 82 6.81 9.31 -18.10
C ASP A 82 7.60 9.78 -16.86
N HIS A 83 7.92 8.84 -16.00
CA HIS A 83 8.76 9.06 -14.83
C HIS A 83 10.25 8.75 -15.09
N SER A 84 10.69 8.66 -16.33
CA SER A 84 12.08 8.27 -16.68
C SER A 84 13.15 9.20 -16.08
N GLN A 85 12.80 10.46 -15.84
CA GLN A 85 13.68 11.47 -15.23
C GLN A 85 13.52 11.59 -13.70
N ALA A 86 12.61 10.83 -13.09
CA ALA A 86 12.43 10.86 -11.64
C ALA A 86 13.65 10.24 -10.92
N PRO A 87 13.98 10.69 -9.70
CA PRO A 87 15.07 10.12 -8.95
C PRO A 87 14.85 8.62 -8.69
N THR A 88 15.88 7.83 -8.93
CA THR A 88 15.86 6.38 -8.70
C THR A 88 16.95 5.98 -7.74
N TYR A 89 16.69 4.97 -6.92
CA TYR A 89 17.67 4.41 -6.00
C TYR A 89 17.44 2.90 -5.84
N ASN A 90 18.51 2.13 -5.92
CA ASN A 90 18.48 0.72 -5.62
C ASN A 90 18.90 0.52 -4.16
N LEU A 91 17.91 0.39 -3.27
CA LEU A 91 18.14 0.14 -1.86
C LEU A 91 18.66 -1.29 -1.67
N PRO A 92 19.92 -1.48 -1.25
CA PRO A 92 20.50 -2.81 -1.16
C PRO A 92 19.89 -3.61 -0.01
N VAL A 93 19.84 -4.93 -0.16
CA VAL A 93 19.53 -5.83 0.95
C VAL A 93 20.61 -5.71 2.03
N THR A 94 20.20 -5.55 3.29
CA THR A 94 21.10 -5.46 4.45
C THR A 94 21.38 -6.83 5.06
N GLU A 95 20.38 -7.70 5.10
CA GLU A 95 20.50 -9.09 5.53
C GLU A 95 19.68 -10.00 4.63
N ASP A 96 20.21 -11.18 4.32
CA ASP A 96 19.47 -12.23 3.66
C ASP A 96 19.72 -13.59 4.30
N ALA A 97 18.74 -14.44 4.31
CA ALA A 97 18.87 -15.75 4.95
C ALA A 97 17.96 -16.80 4.30
N ASN A 98 18.43 -18.04 4.36
CA ASN A 98 17.68 -19.20 3.94
C ASN A 98 17.41 -20.12 5.15
N VAL A 99 16.20 -20.62 5.27
CA VAL A 99 15.81 -21.59 6.31
C VAL A 99 15.28 -22.87 5.69
N TYR A 100 15.52 -23.99 6.37
CA TYR A 100 15.15 -25.31 5.89
C TYR A 100 14.43 -26.14 6.96
N HIS A 101 13.20 -26.58 6.67
CA HIS A 101 12.40 -27.42 7.58
C HIS A 101 13.10 -28.74 7.96
N GLY A 102 13.76 -29.41 6.99
CA GLY A 102 14.44 -30.70 7.22
C GLY A 102 15.69 -30.60 8.11
N ALA A 103 16.15 -29.38 8.44
CA ALA A 103 17.23 -29.11 9.40
C ALA A 103 16.89 -27.87 10.22
N ALA A 104 15.83 -27.97 10.99
CA ALA A 104 15.10 -26.85 11.56
C ALA A 104 15.90 -25.95 12.54
N ASN A 105 16.95 -26.47 13.14
CA ASN A 105 17.84 -25.74 14.05
C ASN A 105 19.16 -25.29 13.38
N THR A 106 19.35 -25.57 12.09
CA THR A 106 20.58 -25.21 11.40
C THR A 106 20.45 -23.80 10.84
N ASN A 107 21.41 -22.94 11.15
CA ASN A 107 21.61 -21.67 10.47
C ASN A 107 22.33 -21.91 9.16
N TYR A 108 21.75 -21.45 8.05
CA TYR A 108 22.32 -21.57 6.71
C TYR A 108 23.04 -20.31 6.23
N ASN A 109 23.21 -19.34 7.13
CA ASN A 109 23.99 -18.17 6.85
C ASN A 109 25.47 -18.54 6.69
N GLY A 110 26.07 -18.03 5.70
CA GLY A 110 27.50 -18.19 5.45
C GLY A 110 27.80 -18.12 3.96
N SER A 111 28.85 -17.48 3.68
CA SER A 111 29.47 -17.15 2.41
C SER A 111 29.21 -18.14 1.28
N ASN A 112 28.82 -17.63 0.14
CA ASN A 112 28.59 -18.34 -1.13
C ASN A 112 27.43 -19.35 -1.13
N ARG A 113 26.58 -19.34 -0.13
CA ARG A 113 25.40 -20.21 -0.16
C ARG A 113 24.25 -19.51 -0.84
N LEU A 114 23.76 -20.13 -1.92
CA LEU A 114 22.53 -19.71 -2.56
C LEU A 114 21.36 -19.73 -1.57
N ASN A 115 20.45 -18.79 -1.69
CA ASN A 115 19.17 -18.84 -1.06
C ASN A 115 18.24 -19.79 -1.83
N TYR A 116 17.35 -20.46 -1.15
CA TYR A 116 16.52 -21.48 -1.74
C TYR A 116 15.05 -21.30 -1.40
N LEU A 117 14.18 -21.53 -2.39
CA LEU A 117 12.76 -21.71 -2.18
C LEU A 117 12.36 -23.14 -2.58
N CYS A 118 11.55 -23.79 -1.77
CA CYS A 118 11.06 -25.12 -2.06
C CYS A 118 9.75 -25.37 -1.29
N ASN A 119 8.75 -25.89 -2.02
CA ASN A 119 7.47 -26.32 -1.42
C ASN A 119 7.29 -27.84 -1.66
N ARG A 120 8.14 -28.67 -1.08
CA ARG A 120 7.99 -30.11 -1.09
C ARG A 120 7.60 -30.62 0.30
N ALA A 121 6.76 -31.65 0.35
CA ALA A 121 6.34 -32.23 1.62
C ALA A 121 7.55 -32.53 2.53
N SER A 122 7.52 -32.01 3.76
CA SER A 122 8.59 -32.10 4.77
C SER A 122 9.96 -31.52 4.36
N ARG A 123 10.01 -30.75 3.29
CA ARG A 123 11.25 -30.13 2.79
C ARG A 123 11.05 -28.65 2.38
N TYR A 124 10.30 -27.91 3.16
CA TYR A 124 10.08 -26.49 2.92
C TYR A 124 11.38 -25.70 3.09
N ARG A 125 11.62 -24.78 2.14
CA ARG A 125 12.69 -23.78 2.23
C ARG A 125 12.11 -22.41 1.96
N TYR A 126 12.49 -21.46 2.79
CA TYR A 126 12.07 -20.07 2.68
C TYR A 126 13.30 -19.16 2.65
N THR A 127 13.19 -18.06 1.93
CA THR A 127 14.21 -17.03 1.86
C THR A 127 13.67 -15.76 2.51
N PHE A 128 14.51 -15.09 3.27
CA PHE A 128 14.18 -13.82 3.93
C PHE A 128 15.13 -12.74 3.47
N PHE A 129 14.61 -11.51 3.29
CA PHE A 129 15.36 -10.31 2.96
C PHE A 129 15.00 -9.20 3.94
N LYS A 130 15.98 -8.40 4.35
CA LYS A 130 15.79 -7.21 5.18
C LYS A 130 16.43 -6.00 4.48
N PHE A 131 15.80 -4.83 4.62
CA PHE A 131 16.22 -3.57 4.01
C PHE A 131 16.10 -2.43 5.02
N ALA A 132 17.05 -1.48 5.01
CA ALA A 132 17.02 -0.28 5.84
C ALA A 132 16.41 0.90 5.05
N LEU A 133 15.23 1.38 5.45
CA LEU A 133 14.53 2.49 4.79
C LEU A 133 15.13 3.86 5.13
N SER A 134 15.88 3.96 6.24
CA SER A 134 16.46 5.23 6.73
C SER A 134 17.50 5.87 5.80
N GLU A 135 17.92 5.14 4.76
CA GLU A 135 18.95 5.60 3.81
C GLU A 135 18.38 6.32 2.57
N VAL A 136 17.08 6.56 2.51
CA VAL A 136 16.40 7.07 1.30
C VAL A 136 15.80 8.44 1.53
N ASP A 137 16.40 9.48 0.95
CA ASP A 137 16.01 10.88 1.14
C ASP A 137 14.65 11.27 0.54
N PHE A 138 14.17 10.56 -0.50
CA PHE A 138 12.91 10.88 -1.20
C PHE A 138 11.75 9.91 -0.91
N ILE A 139 11.88 9.09 0.14
CA ILE A 139 10.89 8.04 0.42
C ILE A 139 9.48 8.59 0.73
N ASP A 140 9.39 9.82 1.23
CA ASP A 140 8.13 10.54 1.45
C ASP A 140 7.41 10.94 0.15
N ASN A 141 8.12 10.93 -0.97
CA ASN A 141 7.63 11.22 -2.32
C ASN A 141 7.81 10.02 -3.25
N LEU A 142 7.66 8.83 -2.73
CA LEU A 142 7.85 7.60 -3.47
C LEU A 142 6.72 7.38 -4.48
N PHE A 143 7.11 7.25 -5.75
CA PHE A 143 6.21 6.91 -6.85
C PHE A 143 6.06 5.39 -7.00
N SER A 144 7.17 4.67 -6.97
CA SER A 144 7.18 3.22 -7.15
C SER A 144 8.25 2.56 -6.31
N ALA A 145 7.95 1.38 -5.77
CA ALA A 145 8.89 0.49 -5.12
C ALA A 145 8.71 -0.94 -5.63
N LYS A 146 9.79 -1.55 -6.08
CA LYS A 146 9.78 -2.94 -6.56
C LYS A 146 10.82 -3.76 -5.84
N LEU A 147 10.43 -4.89 -5.26
CA LEU A 147 11.37 -5.89 -4.77
C LEU A 147 11.97 -6.63 -5.97
N CYS A 148 13.30 -6.58 -6.08
CA CYS A 148 14.07 -7.19 -7.16
C CYS A 148 15.01 -8.24 -6.59
N PHE A 149 15.03 -9.43 -7.16
CA PHE A 149 15.98 -10.49 -6.80
C PHE A 149 16.29 -11.39 -8.01
N ASN A 150 17.49 -11.96 -8.02
CA ASN A 150 17.99 -12.73 -9.14
C ASN A 150 17.89 -14.22 -8.88
N VAL A 151 17.10 -14.92 -9.72
CA VAL A 151 16.96 -16.38 -9.70
C VAL A 151 18.03 -16.99 -10.60
N LYS A 152 18.95 -17.72 -9.98
CA LYS A 152 20.05 -18.41 -10.67
C LYS A 152 19.56 -19.61 -11.48
N ARG A 153 18.63 -20.37 -10.92
CA ARG A 153 18.13 -21.61 -11.53
C ARG A 153 16.79 -22.04 -10.91
N ILE A 154 15.94 -22.58 -11.78
CA ILE A 154 14.74 -23.33 -11.38
C ILE A 154 15.00 -24.79 -11.70
N VAL A 155 14.84 -25.66 -10.70
CA VAL A 155 15.01 -27.13 -10.82
C VAL A 155 13.63 -27.78 -10.83
N GLY A 156 13.42 -28.70 -11.75
CA GLY A 156 12.13 -29.36 -11.99
C GLY A 156 11.33 -28.69 -13.10
N SER A 157 10.38 -29.45 -13.68
CA SER A 157 9.53 -28.97 -14.79
C SER A 157 8.28 -28.30 -14.23
N PHE A 158 8.40 -27.04 -13.76
CA PHE A 158 7.27 -26.26 -13.27
C PHE A 158 7.57 -24.75 -13.35
N ILE A 159 6.55 -23.94 -13.35
CA ILE A 159 6.64 -22.49 -13.17
C ILE A 159 6.36 -22.23 -11.68
N PRO A 160 7.37 -21.77 -10.89
CA PRO A 160 7.16 -21.50 -9.48
C PRO A 160 6.28 -20.28 -9.27
N SER A 161 5.14 -20.42 -8.61
CA SER A 161 4.36 -19.29 -8.11
C SER A 161 4.90 -18.88 -6.75
N CYS A 162 5.40 -17.66 -6.63
CA CYS A 162 6.04 -17.13 -5.43
C CYS A 162 5.15 -16.09 -4.75
N ALA A 163 4.96 -16.25 -3.44
CA ALA A 163 4.36 -15.22 -2.60
C ALA A 163 5.43 -14.51 -1.79
N VAL A 164 5.30 -13.19 -1.68
CA VAL A 164 6.09 -12.30 -0.83
C VAL A 164 5.24 -11.86 0.34
N TYR A 165 5.72 -12.09 1.54
CA TYR A 165 5.07 -11.73 2.79
C TYR A 165 5.90 -10.71 3.56
N ALA A 166 5.24 -9.72 4.14
CA ALA A 166 5.84 -8.90 5.18
C ALA A 166 6.12 -9.77 6.42
N THR A 167 7.24 -9.54 7.08
CA THR A 167 7.60 -10.25 8.31
C THR A 167 8.14 -9.28 9.36
N SER A 168 8.22 -9.72 10.64
CA SER A 168 8.93 -8.96 11.67
C SER A 168 10.38 -8.70 11.28
N ASN A 169 10.93 -7.56 11.71
CA ASN A 169 12.33 -7.17 11.53
C ASN A 169 13.25 -7.77 12.63
N GLU A 170 12.67 -8.49 13.62
CA GLU A 170 13.40 -9.03 14.78
C GLU A 170 14.11 -10.35 14.46
N TRP A 171 14.96 -10.35 13.45
CA TRP A 171 15.83 -11.47 13.11
C TRP A 171 17.17 -10.98 12.57
N THR A 172 18.18 -11.84 12.62
CA THR A 172 19.45 -11.59 11.98
C THR A 172 19.88 -12.81 11.17
N GLU A 173 20.57 -12.59 10.06
CA GLU A 173 21.08 -13.67 9.23
C GLU A 173 21.98 -14.64 10.02
N LYS A 174 22.72 -14.14 11.04
CA LYS A 174 23.65 -14.94 11.84
C LYS A 174 22.97 -15.96 12.74
N THR A 175 21.70 -15.76 13.09
CA THR A 175 20.99 -16.59 14.06
C THR A 175 19.72 -17.23 13.51
N LEU A 176 19.28 -16.83 12.33
CA LEU A 176 18.03 -17.30 11.74
C LEU A 176 18.09 -18.80 11.42
N THR A 177 17.11 -19.54 11.90
CA THR A 177 16.86 -20.94 11.60
C THR A 177 15.40 -21.15 11.22
N TYR A 178 15.02 -22.34 10.81
CA TYR A 178 13.60 -22.62 10.51
C TYR A 178 12.72 -22.49 11.76
N ASN A 179 13.22 -22.86 12.94
CA ASN A 179 12.44 -22.86 14.18
C ASN A 179 12.24 -21.46 14.78
N ASN A 180 13.17 -20.53 14.56
CA ASN A 180 13.06 -19.15 15.09
C ASN A 180 12.80 -18.12 13.99
N ARG A 181 12.40 -18.56 12.79
CA ARG A 181 12.05 -17.62 11.72
C ARG A 181 10.85 -16.76 12.10
N PRO A 182 10.76 -15.53 11.59
CA PRO A 182 9.56 -14.74 11.75
C PRO A 182 8.37 -15.42 11.06
N GLU A 183 7.18 -15.23 11.61
CA GLU A 183 5.94 -15.66 10.97
C GLU A 183 5.67 -14.84 9.70
N PHE A 184 5.02 -15.48 8.74
CA PHE A 184 4.54 -14.80 7.53
C PHE A 184 3.32 -13.96 7.89
N GLY A 185 3.45 -12.64 7.76
CA GLY A 185 2.39 -11.68 8.03
C GLY A 185 1.55 -11.35 6.79
N LEU A 186 1.42 -10.06 6.48
CA LEU A 186 0.67 -9.59 5.31
C LEU A 186 1.27 -10.14 4.01
N GLU A 187 0.44 -10.74 3.17
CA GLU A 187 0.81 -11.06 1.80
C GLU A 187 0.89 -9.77 0.98
N VAL A 188 2.08 -9.46 0.49
CA VAL A 188 2.36 -8.23 -0.25
C VAL A 188 2.17 -8.41 -1.75
N SER A 189 2.58 -9.59 -2.27
CA SER A 189 2.49 -9.89 -3.71
C SER A 189 2.56 -11.39 -3.99
N ILE A 190 1.94 -11.81 -5.11
CA ILE A 190 2.09 -13.16 -5.69
C ILE A 190 2.39 -13.01 -7.17
N PHE A 191 3.37 -13.75 -7.67
CA PHE A 191 3.76 -13.77 -9.09
C PHE A 191 4.55 -15.01 -9.46
N ASP A 192 4.64 -15.30 -10.74
CA ASP A 192 5.39 -16.43 -11.26
C ASP A 192 6.86 -16.08 -11.46
N LEU A 193 7.76 -16.97 -11.00
CA LEU A 193 9.21 -16.78 -11.12
C LEU A 193 9.74 -17.25 -12.48
N SER A 194 10.71 -16.50 -12.97
CA SER A 194 11.56 -16.89 -14.09
C SER A 194 13.03 -16.96 -13.67
N THR A 195 13.85 -17.64 -14.46
CA THR A 195 15.31 -17.55 -14.31
C THR A 195 15.79 -16.16 -14.69
N ALA A 196 16.75 -15.59 -13.98
CA ALA A 196 17.27 -14.22 -14.01
C ALA A 196 16.54 -13.27 -13.03
N TRP A 197 16.52 -11.96 -13.33
CA TRP A 197 15.92 -10.95 -12.48
C TRP A 197 14.40 -11.04 -12.47
N ASN A 198 13.82 -11.02 -11.28
CA ASN A 198 12.40 -10.94 -11.03
C ASN A 198 12.10 -9.66 -10.28
N GLU A 199 11.00 -9.00 -10.62
CA GLU A 199 10.53 -7.76 -10.00
C GLU A 199 9.08 -7.94 -9.59
N THR A 200 8.71 -7.43 -8.41
CA THR A 200 7.32 -7.36 -7.97
C THR A 200 7.04 -6.05 -7.28
N ASP A 201 5.86 -5.51 -7.50
CA ASP A 201 5.43 -4.24 -6.91
C ASP A 201 5.16 -4.40 -5.41
N ILE A 202 5.77 -3.53 -4.62
CA ILE A 202 5.62 -3.43 -3.17
C ILE A 202 5.39 -1.98 -2.73
N THR A 203 5.01 -1.09 -3.66
CA THR A 203 4.92 0.36 -3.46
C THR A 203 4.06 0.71 -2.26
N GLN A 204 2.83 0.17 -2.21
CA GLN A 204 1.90 0.48 -1.13
C GLN A 204 2.43 0.04 0.25
N TYR A 205 3.12 -1.11 0.28
CA TYR A 205 3.72 -1.60 1.53
C TYR A 205 4.83 -0.66 2.02
N ILE A 206 5.75 -0.25 1.14
CA ILE A 206 6.85 0.66 1.49
C ILE A 206 6.32 2.02 1.91
N GLN A 207 5.31 2.58 1.21
CA GLN A 207 4.67 3.83 1.61
C GLN A 207 4.03 3.74 3.00
N ASN A 208 3.37 2.63 3.31
CA ASN A 208 2.77 2.41 4.63
C ASN A 208 3.82 2.27 5.73
N ALA A 209 4.88 1.50 5.49
CA ALA A 209 6.00 1.34 6.43
C ALA A 209 6.64 2.69 6.77
N TYR A 210 6.91 3.50 5.75
CA TYR A 210 7.43 4.86 5.95
C TYR A 210 6.46 5.75 6.76
N ASN A 211 5.18 5.74 6.42
CA ASN A 211 4.17 6.53 7.14
C ASN A 211 4.03 6.12 8.62
N ASN A 212 4.35 4.87 8.94
CA ASN A 212 4.39 4.34 10.31
C ASN A 212 5.75 4.57 11.00
N SER A 213 6.66 5.31 10.36
CA SER A 213 8.01 5.57 10.86
C SER A 213 8.87 4.30 11.05
N GLU A 214 8.61 3.26 10.26
CA GLU A 214 9.45 2.08 10.24
C GLU A 214 10.79 2.42 9.58
N THR A 215 11.89 2.04 10.21
CA THR A 215 13.25 2.27 9.70
C THR A 215 13.81 1.08 8.93
N GLU A 216 13.18 -0.07 9.05
CA GLU A 216 13.53 -1.32 8.37
C GLU A 216 12.26 -2.02 7.87
N VAL A 217 12.41 -2.81 6.83
CA VAL A 217 11.36 -3.74 6.35
C VAL A 217 11.97 -5.11 6.06
N SER A 218 11.20 -6.15 6.34
CA SER A 218 11.59 -7.54 6.06
C SER A 218 10.54 -8.26 5.25
N PHE A 219 11.00 -9.09 4.33
CA PHE A 219 10.17 -9.93 3.48
C PHE A 219 10.57 -11.39 3.61
N GLY A 220 9.55 -12.26 3.69
CA GLY A 220 9.72 -13.69 3.56
C GLY A 220 9.13 -14.19 2.25
N LEU A 221 9.89 -14.98 1.51
CA LEU A 221 9.50 -15.54 0.23
C LEU A 221 9.14 -17.02 0.37
N LYS A 222 8.04 -17.40 -0.28
CA LYS A 222 7.53 -18.77 -0.28
C LYS A 222 7.03 -19.16 -1.66
N VAL A 223 7.45 -20.34 -2.18
CA VAL A 223 6.85 -20.94 -3.36
C VAL A 223 5.57 -21.67 -2.96
N LEU A 224 4.49 -21.43 -3.68
CA LEU A 224 3.14 -21.93 -3.36
C LEU A 224 2.81 -23.27 -4.05
N ASN A 225 3.53 -23.63 -5.10
CA ASN A 225 3.31 -24.84 -5.92
C ASN A 225 4.55 -25.74 -5.98
N GLY A 226 4.46 -26.84 -6.73
CA GLY A 226 5.59 -27.77 -6.92
C GLY A 226 5.68 -28.89 -5.88
N GLU A 227 4.69 -29.07 -5.01
CA GLU A 227 4.68 -30.08 -3.94
C GLU A 227 4.87 -31.52 -4.45
N ALA A 228 4.22 -31.83 -5.56
CA ALA A 228 4.26 -33.16 -6.20
C ALA A 228 5.57 -33.44 -6.95
N ILE A 229 6.44 -32.44 -7.13
CA ILE A 229 7.68 -32.56 -7.93
C ILE A 229 8.84 -32.82 -6.98
N SER A 230 9.37 -34.03 -6.97
CA SER A 230 10.41 -34.46 -6.01
C SER A 230 11.72 -33.65 -6.09
N THR A 231 11.96 -32.95 -7.18
CA THR A 231 13.16 -32.14 -7.41
C THR A 231 12.89 -30.63 -7.45
N SER A 232 11.63 -30.19 -7.24
CA SER A 232 11.29 -28.77 -7.34
C SER A 232 12.11 -27.91 -6.36
N GLN A 233 12.82 -26.92 -6.89
CA GLN A 233 13.60 -25.98 -6.12
C GLN A 233 13.91 -24.73 -6.94
N VAL A 234 13.92 -23.58 -6.30
CA VAL A 234 14.39 -22.31 -6.86
C VAL A 234 15.67 -21.90 -6.13
N GLU A 235 16.68 -21.51 -6.88
CA GLU A 235 17.97 -21.06 -6.38
C GLU A 235 18.10 -19.55 -6.64
N ILE A 236 18.29 -18.77 -5.58
CA ILE A 236 18.39 -17.31 -5.61
C ILE A 236 19.82 -16.93 -5.23
N TYR A 237 20.39 -15.93 -5.92
CA TYR A 237 21.72 -15.43 -5.57
C TYR A 237 21.67 -14.76 -4.19
N PRO A 238 22.73 -14.99 -3.36
CA PRO A 238 22.82 -14.38 -2.05
C PRO A 238 23.39 -12.95 -2.13
N ARG A 239 23.31 -12.27 -0.99
CA ARG A 239 23.92 -10.94 -0.81
C ARG A 239 25.44 -10.97 -0.95
N GLU A 240 26.10 -11.95 -0.36
CA GLU A 240 27.55 -12.04 -0.36
C GLU A 240 28.12 -12.65 -1.64
N THR A 241 29.28 -12.14 -2.08
CA THR A 241 30.02 -12.73 -3.19
C THR A 241 30.95 -13.87 -2.75
N SER A 242 31.43 -13.81 -1.50
CA SER A 242 32.33 -14.83 -0.90
C SER A 242 32.34 -14.72 0.64
N SER A 243 32.94 -15.72 1.31
CA SER A 243 33.10 -15.72 2.78
C SER A 243 33.95 -14.57 3.33
N THR A 244 34.76 -14.00 2.49
CA THR A 244 35.71 -12.92 2.86
C THR A 244 35.27 -11.55 2.29
N ASN A 245 34.34 -11.51 1.34
CA ASN A 245 33.84 -10.30 0.75
C ASN A 245 32.35 -10.15 1.10
N LEU A 246 32.06 -9.40 2.15
CA LEU A 246 30.71 -9.09 2.65
C LEU A 246 30.02 -7.95 1.86
N ASN A 247 30.66 -7.43 0.81
CA ASN A 247 30.02 -6.46 -0.07
C ASN A 247 28.92 -7.13 -0.88
N ASN A 248 27.88 -6.37 -1.16
CA ASN A 248 26.75 -6.86 -1.94
C ASN A 248 27.20 -7.39 -3.31
N SER A 249 26.78 -8.59 -3.62
CA SER A 249 26.94 -9.17 -4.95
C SER A 249 26.21 -8.31 -5.99
N PRO A 250 26.70 -8.19 -7.23
CA PRO A 250 25.93 -7.57 -8.32
C PRO A 250 24.62 -8.29 -8.61
N ASN A 251 24.44 -9.50 -8.07
CA ASN A 251 23.21 -10.29 -8.16
C ASN A 251 22.37 -10.28 -6.86
N ALA A 252 22.79 -9.52 -5.83
CA ALA A 252 22.06 -9.41 -4.57
C ALA A 252 20.68 -8.76 -4.76
N ALA A 253 19.75 -9.14 -3.93
CA ALA A 253 18.43 -8.53 -3.91
C ALA A 253 18.51 -7.03 -3.57
N TYR A 254 17.58 -6.25 -4.09
CA TYR A 254 17.44 -4.83 -3.77
C TYR A 254 15.98 -4.40 -3.93
N ILE A 255 15.62 -3.28 -3.32
CA ILE A 255 14.37 -2.59 -3.64
C ILE A 255 14.71 -1.47 -4.63
N LYS A 256 14.12 -1.55 -5.83
CA LYS A 256 14.19 -0.48 -6.82
C LYS A 256 13.16 0.58 -6.44
N LEU A 257 13.63 1.72 -5.99
CA LEU A 257 12.81 2.86 -5.60
C LEU A 257 12.84 3.90 -6.71
N GLN A 258 11.70 4.51 -6.97
CA GLN A 258 11.57 5.63 -7.88
C GLN A 258 10.78 6.73 -7.18
N GLY A 259 11.35 7.90 -7.05
CA GLY A 259 10.68 9.08 -6.51
C GLY A 259 9.68 9.66 -7.51
N ALA A 260 8.79 10.52 -7.03
CA ALA A 260 7.98 11.34 -7.91
C ALA A 260 8.83 12.45 -8.53
N MET A 261 8.46 12.89 -9.73
CA MET A 261 9.03 14.10 -10.32
C MET A 261 8.58 15.32 -9.52
N TYR A 262 9.39 16.38 -9.52
CA TYR A 262 8.96 17.65 -8.92
C TYR A 262 8.00 18.36 -9.87
N SER A 263 6.94 18.94 -9.27
CA SER A 263 5.97 19.74 -9.99
C SER A 263 6.48 21.15 -10.29
N GLU A 264 6.10 21.69 -11.41
CA GLU A 264 6.33 23.09 -11.78
C GLU A 264 5.25 24.04 -11.21
N LEU A 265 4.41 23.55 -10.30
CA LEU A 265 3.42 24.36 -9.60
C LEU A 265 4.06 25.29 -8.58
N GLN A 266 3.39 26.41 -8.34
CA GLN A 266 3.69 27.33 -7.24
C GLN A 266 2.44 27.63 -6.43
N LEU A 267 2.61 27.87 -5.13
CA LEU A 267 1.53 28.28 -4.24
C LEU A 267 1.13 29.73 -4.58
N TYR A 268 -0.12 29.94 -4.98
CA TYR A 268 -0.66 31.26 -5.30
C TYR A 268 -1.45 31.86 -4.15
N HIS A 269 -2.33 31.07 -3.52
CA HIS A 269 -3.06 31.46 -2.31
C HIS A 269 -2.97 30.37 -1.24
N ASN A 270 -2.72 30.80 0.01
CA ASN A 270 -2.91 30.01 1.23
C ASN A 270 -3.41 30.96 2.32
N GLN A 271 -4.72 31.21 2.31
CA GLN A 271 -5.33 32.14 3.25
C GLN A 271 -5.91 31.43 4.45
N GLN A 272 -5.77 32.08 5.62
CA GLN A 272 -6.37 31.59 6.85
C GLN A 272 -7.88 31.45 6.72
N ILE A 273 -8.39 30.29 7.10
CA ILE A 273 -9.81 29.98 7.13
C ILE A 273 -10.40 30.50 8.43
N LYS A 274 -11.53 31.23 8.37
CA LYS A 274 -12.26 31.70 9.52
C LYS A 274 -13.64 31.05 9.55
N VAL A 275 -14.00 30.41 10.66
CA VAL A 275 -15.26 29.69 10.80
C VAL A 275 -15.82 29.90 12.20
N SER A 276 -17.14 30.01 12.33
CA SER A 276 -17.79 30.06 13.66
C SER A 276 -17.82 28.67 14.31
N ALA A 277 -17.80 28.64 15.63
CA ALA A 277 -17.85 27.40 16.39
C ALA A 277 -19.06 26.54 15.98
N GLY A 278 -18.84 25.25 15.70
CA GLY A 278 -19.87 24.30 15.29
C GLY A 278 -20.43 24.51 13.87
N SER A 279 -19.83 25.41 13.06
CA SER A 279 -20.34 25.75 11.73
C SER A 279 -19.57 25.04 10.62
N ILE A 280 -20.10 25.16 9.41
CA ILE A 280 -19.54 24.59 8.17
C ILE A 280 -19.01 25.74 7.31
N ILE A 281 -17.81 25.56 6.75
CA ILE A 281 -17.29 26.47 5.74
C ILE A 281 -16.96 25.70 4.46
N THR A 282 -17.34 26.28 3.33
CA THR A 282 -16.94 25.77 2.01
C THR A 282 -15.54 26.26 1.68
N LEU A 283 -14.64 25.34 1.39
CA LEU A 283 -13.29 25.64 0.92
C LEU A 283 -13.34 25.99 -0.57
N THR A 284 -12.63 27.05 -0.93
CA THR A 284 -12.60 27.58 -2.30
C THR A 284 -11.19 27.99 -2.69
N LYS A 285 -10.98 28.35 -3.95
CA LYS A 285 -9.69 28.87 -4.45
C LYS A 285 -9.23 30.15 -3.75
N VAL A 286 -10.11 30.88 -3.06
CA VAL A 286 -9.71 32.00 -2.20
C VAL A 286 -8.89 31.53 -0.98
N HIS A 287 -9.22 30.37 -0.44
CA HIS A 287 -8.50 29.80 0.70
C HIS A 287 -7.21 29.11 0.26
N LEU A 288 -7.23 28.39 -0.87
CA LEU A 288 -6.11 27.64 -1.38
C LEU A 288 -6.11 27.59 -2.91
N GLN A 289 -5.02 28.02 -3.51
CA GLN A 289 -4.85 27.97 -4.97
C GLN A 289 -3.38 27.74 -5.33
N MET A 290 -3.17 26.79 -6.22
CA MET A 290 -1.91 26.59 -6.95
C MET A 290 -2.02 27.17 -8.35
N SER A 291 -0.88 27.55 -8.93
CA SER A 291 -0.76 27.99 -10.31
C SER A 291 0.50 27.45 -10.94
N ALA A 292 0.62 27.53 -12.26
CA ALA A 292 1.89 27.27 -12.94
C ALA A 292 2.98 28.21 -12.41
N GLY A 293 4.16 27.69 -12.19
CA GLY A 293 5.35 28.50 -11.90
C GLY A 293 5.77 29.34 -13.11
N PRO A 294 6.65 30.34 -12.92
CA PRO A 294 7.01 31.30 -13.97
C PRO A 294 7.76 30.66 -15.15
N ASN A 295 8.37 29.49 -14.93
CA ASN A 295 9.14 28.75 -15.93
C ASN A 295 8.47 27.41 -16.30
N ALA A 296 7.18 27.23 -15.95
CA ALA A 296 6.50 25.97 -16.18
C ALA A 296 6.39 25.68 -17.69
N GLN A 297 6.79 24.48 -18.07
CA GLN A 297 6.69 23.96 -19.43
C GLN A 297 5.32 23.35 -19.72
N TYR A 298 4.57 23.02 -18.65
CA TYR A 298 3.25 22.41 -18.74
C TYR A 298 2.15 23.43 -18.50
N THR A 299 1.01 23.20 -19.15
CA THR A 299 -0.21 23.97 -18.91
C THR A 299 -1.07 23.24 -17.88
N TYR A 300 -1.24 23.86 -16.72
CA TYR A 300 -2.08 23.34 -15.64
C TYR A 300 -3.49 23.91 -15.70
N ASN A 301 -4.49 23.07 -15.56
CA ASN A 301 -5.86 23.48 -15.29
C ASN A 301 -6.30 22.97 -13.91
N ASP A 302 -7.43 23.42 -13.40
CA ASP A 302 -7.90 23.10 -12.05
C ASP A 302 -8.15 21.59 -11.81
N ASN A 303 -8.42 20.79 -12.87
CA ASN A 303 -8.56 19.34 -12.75
C ASN A 303 -7.21 18.62 -12.64
N ASN A 304 -6.14 19.26 -13.08
CA ASN A 304 -4.80 18.68 -13.13
C ASN A 304 -3.99 18.96 -11.84
N ILE A 305 -4.57 19.67 -10.89
CA ILE A 305 -3.95 20.02 -9.61
C ILE A 305 -4.67 19.26 -8.51
N ILE A 306 -3.94 18.37 -7.84
CA ILE A 306 -4.47 17.38 -6.91
C ILE A 306 -3.92 17.67 -5.52
N PHE A 307 -4.80 17.87 -4.56
CA PHE A 307 -4.48 17.98 -3.14
C PHE A 307 -4.68 16.63 -2.45
N ILE A 308 -3.73 16.25 -1.61
CA ILE A 308 -3.71 14.98 -0.87
C ILE A 308 -3.65 15.32 0.62
N ILE A 309 -4.57 14.79 1.42
CA ILE A 309 -4.58 15.02 2.86
C ILE A 309 -3.45 14.23 3.52
N GLU A 310 -2.47 14.91 4.09
CA GLU A 310 -1.39 14.31 4.87
C GLU A 310 -1.73 14.24 6.36
N HIS A 311 -2.29 15.34 6.91
CA HIS A 311 -2.80 15.38 8.28
C HIS A 311 -4.21 15.94 8.31
N LEU A 312 -5.08 15.22 9.02
CA LEU A 312 -6.46 15.64 9.25
C LEU A 312 -6.54 16.72 10.31
N PRO A 313 -7.58 17.59 10.30
CA PRO A 313 -7.84 18.54 11.38
C PRO A 313 -8.23 17.80 12.67
N ALA A 314 -7.85 18.36 13.82
CA ALA A 314 -8.13 17.80 15.15
C ALA A 314 -9.52 18.18 15.68
N ASN A 315 -9.99 19.39 15.36
CA ASN A 315 -11.23 19.97 15.87
C ASN A 315 -12.33 20.07 14.80
N GLY A 316 -12.24 19.25 13.75
CA GLY A 316 -13.22 19.26 12.67
C GLY A 316 -13.06 18.09 11.71
N THR A 317 -13.86 18.13 10.66
CA THR A 317 -13.86 17.09 9.63
C THR A 317 -13.85 17.74 8.25
N LEU A 318 -12.93 17.30 7.39
CA LEU A 318 -12.99 17.61 5.97
C LEU A 318 -14.00 16.66 5.29
N VAL A 319 -14.88 17.23 4.46
CA VAL A 319 -15.85 16.46 3.71
C VAL A 319 -15.78 16.81 2.22
N ARG A 320 -16.01 15.80 1.37
CA ARG A 320 -16.13 15.91 -0.09
C ARG A 320 -17.48 15.33 -0.51
N ASN A 321 -18.29 16.10 -1.21
CA ASN A 321 -19.66 15.69 -1.54
C ASN A 321 -20.51 15.26 -0.32
N GLY A 322 -20.24 15.84 0.86
CA GLY A 322 -20.94 15.48 2.11
C GLY A 322 -20.39 14.24 2.81
N LEU A 323 -19.40 13.55 2.25
CA LEU A 323 -18.76 12.38 2.86
C LEU A 323 -17.45 12.77 3.55
N PRO A 324 -17.17 12.26 4.76
CA PRO A 324 -15.91 12.50 5.45
C PRO A 324 -14.70 12.01 4.65
N MET A 325 -13.66 12.83 4.62
CA MET A 325 -12.39 12.46 4.00
C MET A 325 -11.44 11.86 5.05
N THR A 326 -10.59 10.94 4.62
CA THR A 326 -9.57 10.29 5.45
C THR A 326 -8.17 10.79 5.11
N LYS A 327 -7.16 10.38 5.88
CA LYS A 327 -5.75 10.58 5.50
C LYS A 327 -5.51 9.94 4.14
N SER A 328 -4.72 10.58 3.30
CA SER A 328 -4.43 10.22 1.90
C SER A 328 -5.61 10.37 0.91
N ALA A 329 -6.77 10.83 1.37
CA ALA A 329 -7.86 11.20 0.45
C ALA A 329 -7.42 12.37 -0.45
N ARG A 330 -7.95 12.38 -1.69
CA ARG A 330 -7.56 13.31 -2.74
C ARG A 330 -8.74 14.16 -3.19
N PHE A 331 -8.47 15.39 -3.58
CA PHE A 331 -9.42 16.26 -4.26
C PHE A 331 -8.67 17.21 -5.21
N THR A 332 -9.36 17.71 -6.22
CA THR A 332 -8.77 18.60 -7.22
C THR A 332 -9.02 20.07 -6.89
N GLN A 333 -8.24 20.98 -7.51
CA GLN A 333 -8.51 22.40 -7.43
C GLN A 333 -9.86 22.76 -8.08
N ALA A 334 -10.29 22.01 -9.11
CA ALA A 334 -11.62 22.16 -9.69
C ALA A 334 -12.74 21.88 -8.69
N GLU A 335 -12.57 20.91 -7.81
CA GLU A 335 -13.53 20.61 -6.74
C GLU A 335 -13.56 21.67 -5.65
N LEU A 336 -12.42 22.31 -5.35
CA LEU A 336 -12.41 23.53 -4.53
C LEU A 336 -13.20 24.67 -5.22
N ALA A 337 -12.95 24.90 -6.51
CA ALA A 337 -13.66 25.92 -7.28
C ALA A 337 -15.17 25.67 -7.33
N ALA A 338 -15.59 24.39 -7.41
CA ALA A 338 -16.98 23.97 -7.40
C ALA A 338 -17.65 23.98 -6.01
N GLY A 339 -16.89 24.26 -4.92
CA GLY A 339 -17.42 24.27 -3.55
C GLY A 339 -17.80 22.87 -3.01
N ILE A 340 -17.21 21.83 -3.56
CA ILE A 340 -17.48 20.42 -3.19
C ILE A 340 -16.81 20.07 -1.87
N VAL A 341 -15.64 20.66 -1.57
CA VAL A 341 -14.87 20.42 -0.37
C VAL A 341 -15.27 21.40 0.73
N LYS A 342 -15.56 20.86 1.92
CA LYS A 342 -15.97 21.66 3.08
C LYS A 342 -15.21 21.22 4.33
N TYR A 343 -15.07 22.15 5.27
CA TYR A 343 -14.64 21.87 6.64
C TYR A 343 -15.83 22.05 7.57
N ILE A 344 -16.06 21.08 8.45
CA ILE A 344 -17.11 21.07 9.47
C ILE A 344 -16.43 21.12 10.83
N HIS A 345 -16.61 22.20 11.57
CA HIS A 345 -16.05 22.35 12.91
C HIS A 345 -16.88 21.60 13.94
N ASN A 346 -16.26 20.90 14.90
CA ASN A 346 -16.92 20.06 15.90
C ASN A 346 -17.39 20.83 17.16
N GLY A 347 -17.19 22.15 17.19
CA GLY A 347 -17.55 23.02 18.34
C GLY A 347 -16.46 23.12 19.39
N GLN A 348 -15.30 22.48 19.23
CA GLN A 348 -14.22 22.46 20.21
C GLN A 348 -12.99 23.26 19.73
N GLY A 349 -12.27 23.90 20.69
CA GLY A 349 -11.04 24.62 20.40
C GLY A 349 -11.27 26.00 19.78
N THR A 350 -10.18 26.76 19.63
CA THR A 350 -10.17 28.10 19.03
C THR A 350 -9.37 28.17 17.74
N THR A 351 -8.61 27.12 17.44
CA THR A 351 -7.81 26.96 16.22
C THR A 351 -7.82 25.52 15.78
N ASP A 352 -7.57 25.30 14.50
CA ASP A 352 -7.35 23.98 13.91
C ASP A 352 -6.38 24.08 12.75
N THR A 353 -5.86 22.95 12.27
CA THR A 353 -4.94 22.90 11.13
C THR A 353 -5.06 21.53 10.45
N PHE A 354 -5.04 21.52 9.14
CA PHE A 354 -4.80 20.31 8.37
C PHE A 354 -3.66 20.55 7.38
N ILE A 355 -2.99 19.48 6.94
CA ILE A 355 -1.81 19.58 6.07
C ILE A 355 -2.06 18.82 4.76
N LEU A 356 -1.67 19.46 3.67
CA LEU A 356 -1.82 18.93 2.32
C LEU A 356 -0.47 18.73 1.63
N LYS A 357 -0.36 17.65 0.87
CA LYS A 357 0.58 17.51 -0.26
C LYS A 357 -0.12 17.94 -1.54
N VAL A 358 0.65 18.34 -2.55
CA VAL A 358 0.12 18.66 -3.87
C VAL A 358 0.84 17.84 -4.94
N GLN A 359 0.08 17.30 -5.85
CA GLN A 359 0.57 16.65 -7.07
C GLN A 359 -0.07 17.28 -8.31
N ASP A 360 0.63 17.23 -9.42
CA ASP A 360 0.06 17.57 -10.72
C ASP A 360 -0.29 16.30 -11.53
N TYR A 361 -0.91 16.51 -12.70
CA TYR A 361 -1.32 15.42 -13.59
C TYR A 361 -0.14 14.63 -14.21
N THR A 362 1.08 15.18 -14.16
CA THR A 362 2.28 14.47 -14.62
C THR A 362 2.87 13.58 -13.52
N GLY A 363 2.23 13.53 -12.35
CA GLY A 363 2.74 12.86 -11.16
C GLY A 363 3.82 13.65 -10.43
N GLY A 364 4.12 14.87 -10.88
CA GLY A 364 5.04 15.77 -10.21
C GLY A 364 4.52 16.22 -8.86
N VAL A 365 5.39 16.25 -7.85
CA VAL A 365 5.06 16.63 -6.47
C VAL A 365 5.58 18.03 -6.17
N TYR A 366 4.71 18.90 -5.64
CA TYR A 366 5.13 20.17 -5.08
C TYR A 366 5.95 19.92 -3.81
N THR A 367 7.12 20.58 -3.70
CA THR A 367 8.14 20.25 -2.70
C THR A 367 7.73 20.56 -1.28
N GLU A 368 6.82 21.53 -1.08
CA GLU A 368 6.44 21.98 0.23
C GLU A 368 5.11 21.39 0.69
N ARG A 369 4.95 21.20 2.00
CA ARG A 369 3.67 20.90 2.63
C ARG A 369 2.90 22.19 2.81
N ILE A 370 1.59 22.14 2.59
CA ILE A 370 0.72 23.30 2.74
C ILE A 370 -0.12 23.16 4.02
N PRO A 371 0.26 23.85 5.11
CA PRO A 371 -0.57 23.90 6.31
C PRO A 371 -1.74 24.86 6.10
N MET A 372 -2.96 24.35 6.21
CA MET A 372 -4.20 25.12 6.15
C MET A 372 -4.60 25.52 7.56
N GLN A 373 -4.40 26.82 7.91
CA GLN A 373 -4.69 27.34 9.23
C GLN A 373 -6.17 27.74 9.35
N ILE A 374 -6.81 27.34 10.45
CA ILE A 374 -8.21 27.63 10.76
C ILE A 374 -8.30 28.38 12.08
N THR A 375 -9.02 29.50 12.09
CA THR A 375 -9.38 30.26 13.30
C THR A 375 -10.87 30.12 13.54
N ILE A 376 -11.23 29.80 14.80
CA ILE A 376 -12.61 29.65 15.23
C ILE A 376 -13.04 31.00 15.88
N GLN A 377 -14.18 31.51 15.42
CA GLN A 377 -14.74 32.78 15.86
C GLN A 377 -16.02 32.60 16.67
#